data_652241a02ff8ebd4aaa31d440dbf5597
#
_entry.id   652241a02ff8ebd4aaa31d440dbf5597
#
_cell.length_a   1.000
_cell.length_b   1.000
_cell.length_c   1.000
_cell.angle_alpha   90.00
_cell.angle_beta   90.00
_cell.angle_gamma   90.00
#
_symmetry.space_group_name_H-M   'P 1'
#
loop_
_entity.id
_entity.type
_entity.pdbx_description
1 polymer ?
#
loop_
_entity_poly.entity_id
_entity_poly.type
_entity_poly.pdbx_seq_one_letter_code
_entity_poly.pdbx_strand_id
1 'polypeptide(L)'
;EKGTIKTEHIVNAGGLWAREVGRMVGLELPLLAMEHHYLLTDEVPEIVEFNEKTGKELIHVIDFKGEIYTRQEQKGVLLGTYEQACEPWSPLETPWSFGHELLEPNLERISPSLEIGFKHFPPLEKAGIRRMINGPFTFAPDGNPLIGPVPGLTNYWSACAVMAGFSQGGGVGLALSNWMIEGDPGHDVFG
;
A
#
# COMPACT_ATOMS: atom_id res chain seq x y z
N GLU A 1 -7.67 -26.85 13.68
CA GLU A 1 -6.47 -27.21 12.90
C GLU A 1 -6.91 -27.91 11.62
N LYS A 2 -6.34 -27.53 10.46
CA LYS A 2 -6.68 -28.14 9.15
C LYS A 2 -5.66 -29.20 8.71
N GLY A 3 -4.54 -29.36 9.45
CA GLY A 3 -3.47 -30.31 9.15
C GLY A 3 -2.08 -29.68 9.22
N THR A 4 -1.07 -30.50 8.89
CA THR A 4 0.35 -30.13 8.89
C THR A 4 0.92 -30.22 7.47
N ILE A 5 1.63 -29.20 7.03
CA ILE A 5 2.39 -29.22 5.77
C ILE A 5 3.88 -29.29 6.14
N LYS A 6 4.60 -30.27 5.56
CA LYS A 6 6.07 -30.34 5.66
C LYS A 6 6.67 -29.62 4.46
N THR A 7 7.57 -28.68 4.71
CA THR A 7 8.25 -27.90 3.67
C THR A 7 9.67 -27.59 4.12
N GLU A 8 10.57 -27.35 3.16
CA GLU A 8 11.94 -26.93 3.43
C GLU A 8 12.03 -25.42 3.69
N HIS A 9 11.17 -24.62 3.06
CA HIS A 9 11.18 -23.18 3.17
C HIS A 9 9.79 -22.65 3.55
N ILE A 10 9.78 -21.56 4.31
CA ILE A 10 8.59 -20.80 4.66
C ILE A 10 8.82 -19.34 4.26
N VAL A 11 7.88 -18.76 3.54
CA VAL A 11 7.87 -17.34 3.22
C VAL A 11 6.73 -16.67 3.97
N ASN A 12 7.07 -15.68 4.79
CA ASN A 12 6.08 -14.79 5.39
C ASN A 12 5.77 -13.66 4.40
N ALA A 13 4.65 -13.78 3.72
CA ALA A 13 4.06 -12.74 2.87
C ALA A 13 2.68 -12.33 3.43
N GLY A 14 2.57 -12.24 4.75
CA GLY A 14 1.33 -12.08 5.50
C GLY A 14 0.69 -10.69 5.39
N GLY A 15 1.32 -9.74 4.68
CA GLY A 15 0.77 -8.40 4.49
C GLY A 15 0.46 -7.72 5.82
N LEU A 16 -0.80 -7.38 6.04
CA LEU A 16 -1.27 -6.75 7.27
C LEU A 16 -1.03 -7.61 8.52
N TRP A 17 -1.03 -8.95 8.38
CA TRP A 17 -0.80 -9.91 9.48
C TRP A 17 0.65 -10.41 9.55
N ALA A 18 1.57 -9.84 8.77
CA ALA A 18 2.95 -10.33 8.71
C ALA A 18 3.65 -10.35 10.07
N ARG A 19 3.37 -9.36 10.93
CA ARG A 19 3.88 -9.28 12.30
C ARG A 19 3.38 -10.45 13.16
N GLU A 20 2.09 -10.72 13.08
CA GLU A 20 1.44 -11.82 13.82
C GLU A 20 1.93 -13.19 13.34
N VAL A 21 2.15 -13.35 12.04
CA VAL A 21 2.77 -14.57 11.47
C VAL A 21 4.23 -14.70 11.94
N GLY A 22 4.97 -13.59 11.99
CA GLY A 22 6.33 -13.57 12.56
C GLY A 22 6.37 -14.04 14.02
N ARG A 23 5.43 -13.57 14.84
CA ARG A 23 5.32 -13.95 16.26
C ARG A 23 5.12 -15.44 16.48
N MET A 24 4.52 -16.16 15.52
CA MET A 24 4.38 -17.63 15.61
C MET A 24 5.72 -18.36 15.65
N VAL A 25 6.80 -17.72 15.19
CA VAL A 25 8.18 -18.25 15.20
C VAL A 25 9.12 -17.43 16.08
N GLY A 26 8.56 -16.56 16.95
CA GLY A 26 9.33 -15.70 17.86
C GLY A 26 10.00 -14.50 17.21
N LEU A 27 9.56 -14.11 16.01
CA LEU A 27 10.07 -12.96 15.27
C LEU A 27 9.16 -11.74 15.47
N GLU A 28 9.71 -10.64 15.98
CA GLU A 28 9.05 -9.34 15.99
C GLU A 28 9.49 -8.53 14.76
N LEU A 29 8.61 -8.44 13.77
CA LEU A 29 8.85 -7.62 12.60
C LEU A 29 8.55 -6.15 12.92
N PRO A 30 9.40 -5.20 12.51
CA PRO A 30 9.20 -3.78 12.74
C PRO A 30 8.16 -3.22 11.77
N LEU A 31 6.93 -3.68 11.88
CA LEU A 31 5.82 -3.29 11.02
C LEU A 31 4.76 -2.55 11.81
N LEU A 32 4.24 -1.49 11.23
CA LEU A 32 3.11 -0.74 11.75
C LEU A 32 2.08 -0.51 10.66
N ALA A 33 0.84 -0.89 10.93
CA ALA A 33 -0.26 -0.52 10.07
C ALA A 33 -0.72 0.90 10.41
N MET A 34 -0.84 1.73 9.38
CA MET A 34 -1.32 3.11 9.46
C MET A 34 -2.64 3.21 8.70
N GLU A 35 -3.52 4.08 9.15
CA GLU A 35 -4.69 4.44 8.35
C GLU A 35 -4.26 5.18 7.08
N HIS A 36 -4.86 4.83 5.96
CA HIS A 36 -4.52 5.43 4.68
C HIS A 36 -5.77 5.69 3.87
N HIS A 37 -5.89 6.92 3.38
CA HIS A 37 -7.07 7.38 2.68
C HIS A 37 -6.85 7.55 1.18
N TYR A 38 -7.92 7.34 0.43
CA TYR A 38 -8.10 7.93 -0.88
C TYR A 38 -9.58 8.25 -1.11
N LEU A 39 -9.83 9.17 -2.01
CA LEU A 39 -11.19 9.47 -2.46
C LEU A 39 -11.37 9.22 -3.95
N LEU A 40 -12.60 8.94 -4.31
CA LEU A 40 -13.07 8.87 -5.68
C LEU A 40 -14.03 10.03 -5.91
N THR A 41 -13.81 10.79 -6.97
CA THR A 41 -14.73 11.85 -7.35
C THR A 41 -15.89 11.31 -8.17
N ASP A 42 -16.94 12.11 -8.29
CA ASP A 42 -17.91 11.98 -9.34
C ASP A 42 -17.28 12.26 -10.72
N GLU A 43 -18.07 12.18 -11.77
CA GLU A 43 -17.65 12.49 -13.13
C GLU A 43 -17.10 13.93 -13.21
N VAL A 44 -15.96 14.08 -13.88
CA VAL A 44 -15.30 15.36 -14.16
C VAL A 44 -15.42 15.62 -15.64
N PRO A 45 -16.21 16.63 -16.07
CA PRO A 45 -16.48 16.89 -17.49
C PRO A 45 -15.24 17.05 -18.36
N GLU A 46 -14.19 17.67 -17.82
CA GLU A 46 -12.92 17.87 -18.52
C GLU A 46 -12.19 16.56 -18.83
N ILE A 47 -12.36 15.54 -17.98
CA ILE A 47 -11.83 14.20 -18.22
C ILE A 47 -12.61 13.51 -19.33
N VAL A 48 -13.92 13.61 -19.29
CA VAL A 48 -14.79 13.03 -20.34
C VAL A 48 -14.45 13.63 -21.70
N GLU A 49 -14.35 14.95 -21.79
CA GLU A 49 -13.97 15.64 -23.01
C GLU A 49 -12.59 15.23 -23.52
N PHE A 50 -11.61 15.13 -22.62
CA PHE A 50 -10.26 14.67 -22.96
C PHE A 50 -10.27 13.24 -23.52
N ASN A 51 -11.00 12.32 -22.87
CA ASN A 51 -11.06 10.92 -23.31
C ASN A 51 -11.77 10.81 -24.68
N GLU A 52 -12.87 11.51 -24.90
CA GLU A 52 -13.58 11.53 -26.17
C GLU A 52 -12.71 12.08 -27.31
N LYS A 53 -11.96 13.15 -27.04
CA LYS A 53 -11.10 13.81 -28.02
C LYS A 53 -9.85 13.02 -28.37
N THR A 54 -9.28 12.32 -27.39
CA THR A 54 -7.95 11.67 -27.56
C THR A 54 -7.99 10.16 -27.65
N GLY A 55 -9.07 9.53 -27.18
CA GLY A 55 -9.17 8.08 -26.99
C GLY A 55 -8.22 7.54 -25.90
N LYS A 56 -7.75 8.41 -25.02
CA LYS A 56 -6.77 8.05 -23.96
C LYS A 56 -7.28 8.44 -22.59
N GLU A 57 -6.84 7.70 -21.58
CA GLU A 57 -6.99 8.08 -20.17
C GLU A 57 -5.86 9.02 -19.72
N LEU A 58 -6.11 9.75 -18.64
CA LEU A 58 -5.09 10.54 -17.97
C LEU A 58 -4.04 9.60 -17.32
N ILE A 59 -2.80 10.04 -17.34
CA ILE A 59 -1.71 9.32 -16.71
C ILE A 59 -1.82 9.38 -15.17
N HIS A 60 -1.20 8.40 -14.51
CA HIS A 60 -0.99 8.46 -13.07
C HIS A 60 0.05 9.53 -12.75
N VAL A 61 -0.25 10.39 -11.79
CA VAL A 61 0.62 11.48 -11.33
C VAL A 61 0.88 11.33 -9.84
N ILE A 62 2.15 11.47 -9.45
CA ILE A 62 2.57 11.44 -8.05
C ILE A 62 3.27 12.77 -7.76
N ASP A 63 2.83 13.48 -6.74
CA ASP A 63 3.51 14.63 -6.16
C ASP A 63 4.17 14.22 -4.85
N PHE A 64 5.48 13.94 -4.90
CA PHE A 64 6.25 13.56 -3.71
C PHE A 64 6.36 14.68 -2.68
N LYS A 65 6.32 15.94 -3.11
CA LYS A 65 6.37 17.09 -2.20
C LYS A 65 5.04 17.35 -1.53
N GLY A 66 3.96 17.19 -2.28
CA GLY A 66 2.59 17.34 -1.77
C GLY A 66 2.06 16.08 -1.12
N GLU A 67 2.80 14.96 -1.20
CA GLU A 67 2.43 13.67 -0.61
C GLU A 67 1.05 13.20 -1.05
N ILE A 68 0.77 13.37 -2.35
CA ILE A 68 -0.46 12.91 -2.99
C ILE A 68 -0.17 12.16 -4.28
N TYR A 69 -1.13 11.35 -4.69
CA TYR A 69 -1.15 10.75 -6.01
C TYR A 69 -2.55 10.82 -6.61
N THR A 70 -2.60 10.90 -7.94
CA THR A 70 -3.86 10.94 -8.67
C THR A 70 -3.80 10.01 -9.87
N ARG A 71 -4.92 9.40 -10.18
CA ARG A 71 -5.13 8.71 -11.45
C ARG A 71 -6.58 8.85 -11.89
N GLN A 72 -6.79 8.71 -13.18
CA GLN A 72 -8.16 8.60 -13.66
C GLN A 72 -8.80 7.30 -13.13
N GLU A 73 -10.06 7.41 -12.71
CA GLU A 73 -10.92 6.29 -12.33
C GLU A 73 -12.25 6.42 -13.06
N GLN A 74 -12.40 5.66 -14.16
CA GLN A 74 -13.52 5.82 -15.07
C GLN A 74 -13.61 7.26 -15.63
N LYS A 75 -14.66 8.00 -15.31
CA LYS A 75 -14.88 9.39 -15.69
C LYS A 75 -14.50 10.43 -14.63
N GLY A 76 -14.01 9.96 -13.49
CA GLY A 76 -13.56 10.79 -12.38
C GLY A 76 -12.09 10.57 -12.05
N VAL A 77 -11.70 10.98 -10.87
CA VAL A 77 -10.33 10.86 -10.35
C VAL A 77 -10.32 10.09 -9.04
N LEU A 78 -9.36 9.20 -8.89
CA LEU A 78 -8.88 8.74 -7.61
C LEU A 78 -7.78 9.71 -7.15
N LEU A 79 -7.96 10.31 -5.98
CA LEU A 79 -6.95 11.10 -5.29
C LEU A 79 -6.60 10.39 -3.99
N GLY A 80 -5.36 9.93 -3.90
CA GLY A 80 -4.82 9.30 -2.70
C GLY A 80 -3.89 10.26 -1.96
N THR A 81 -3.83 10.07 -0.65
CA THR A 81 -3.10 10.95 0.25
C THR A 81 -2.08 10.15 1.05
N TYR A 82 -0.94 10.75 1.34
CA TYR A 82 -0.01 10.31 2.38
C TYR A 82 -0.02 11.37 3.48
N GLU A 83 -1.17 11.46 4.15
CA GLU A 83 -1.42 12.48 5.16
C GLU A 83 -0.43 12.40 6.31
N GLN A 84 0.19 13.54 6.66
CA GLN A 84 1.17 13.62 7.75
C GLN A 84 0.57 13.32 9.13
N ALA A 85 -0.73 13.54 9.29
CA ALA A 85 -1.47 13.23 10.51
C ALA A 85 -2.08 11.80 10.49
N CYS A 86 -1.50 10.87 9.73
CA CYS A 86 -2.00 9.51 9.71
C CYS A 86 -1.87 8.84 11.09
N GLU A 87 -2.83 7.99 11.41
CA GLU A 87 -2.91 7.34 12.71
C GLU A 87 -2.52 5.86 12.63
N PRO A 88 -1.82 5.34 13.64
CA PRO A 88 -1.57 3.91 13.74
C PRO A 88 -2.89 3.16 13.90
N TRP A 89 -3.09 2.16 13.07
CA TRP A 89 -4.21 1.24 13.23
C TRP A 89 -3.73 -0.04 13.91
N SER A 90 -4.40 -0.40 15.00
CA SER A 90 -4.16 -1.63 15.76
C SER A 90 -2.66 -1.89 16.06
N PRO A 91 -1.96 -0.97 16.76
CA PRO A 91 -0.51 -0.98 16.89
C PRO A 91 0.03 -2.19 17.68
N LEU A 92 -0.77 -2.78 18.56
CA LEU A 92 -0.33 -3.91 19.39
C LEU A 92 -0.53 -5.26 18.70
N GLU A 93 -1.65 -5.44 18.02
CA GLU A 93 -2.03 -6.71 17.40
C GLU A 93 -2.99 -6.48 16.24
N THR A 94 -2.76 -7.12 15.10
CA THR A 94 -3.71 -7.14 13.98
C THR A 94 -4.74 -8.24 14.23
N PRO A 95 -6.03 -7.90 14.39
CA PRO A 95 -7.06 -8.91 14.64
C PRO A 95 -7.17 -9.90 13.48
N TRP A 96 -7.15 -11.19 13.77
CA TRP A 96 -7.32 -12.24 12.76
C TRP A 96 -8.70 -12.25 12.10
N SER A 97 -9.69 -11.68 12.78
CA SER A 97 -11.05 -11.53 12.26
C SER A 97 -11.21 -10.36 11.30
N PHE A 98 -10.27 -9.41 11.28
CA PHE A 98 -10.32 -8.29 10.34
C PHE A 98 -10.16 -8.78 8.90
N GLY A 99 -11.08 -8.40 8.04
CA GLY A 99 -11.02 -8.77 6.63
C GLY A 99 -12.27 -8.33 5.89
N HIS A 100 -12.12 -7.86 4.66
CA HIS A 100 -13.20 -7.27 3.85
C HIS A 100 -13.89 -6.06 4.51
N GLU A 101 -13.20 -5.41 5.42
CA GLU A 101 -13.67 -4.26 6.18
C GLU A 101 -12.86 -3.03 5.81
N LEU A 102 -13.49 -1.86 5.91
CA LEU A 102 -12.86 -0.56 5.76
C LEU A 102 -13.01 0.18 7.10
N LEU A 103 -12.08 1.09 7.33
CA LEU A 103 -12.14 1.98 8.49
C LEU A 103 -13.04 3.18 8.19
N GLU A 104 -13.49 3.86 9.24
CA GLU A 104 -14.25 5.10 9.09
C GLU A 104 -13.37 6.17 8.44
N PRO A 105 -13.83 6.78 7.36
CA PRO A 105 -13.06 7.82 6.69
C PRO A 105 -13.07 9.13 7.50
N ASN A 106 -11.96 9.86 7.46
CA ASN A 106 -11.80 11.14 8.12
C ASN A 106 -11.46 12.24 7.09
N LEU A 107 -12.47 12.97 6.65
CA LEU A 107 -12.31 14.03 5.65
C LEU A 107 -11.46 15.19 6.19
N GLU A 108 -11.60 15.55 7.45
CA GLU A 108 -10.86 16.65 8.06
C GLU A 108 -9.34 16.36 8.03
N ARG A 109 -8.95 15.14 8.34
CA ARG A 109 -7.54 14.71 8.31
C ARG A 109 -6.91 14.87 6.93
N ILE A 110 -7.63 14.53 5.87
CA ILE A 110 -7.09 14.58 4.50
C ILE A 110 -7.31 15.91 3.78
N SER A 111 -8.09 16.82 4.35
CA SER A 111 -8.39 18.13 3.73
C SER A 111 -7.15 18.89 3.25
N PRO A 112 -6.03 18.96 4.00
CA PRO A 112 -4.82 19.63 3.51
C PRO A 112 -4.25 18.99 2.22
N SER A 113 -4.32 17.66 2.11
CA SER A 113 -3.89 16.95 0.91
C SER A 113 -4.84 17.18 -0.28
N LEU A 114 -6.14 17.29 -0.02
CA LEU A 114 -7.13 17.61 -1.05
C LEU A 114 -6.88 19.00 -1.65
N GLU A 115 -6.55 19.99 -0.82
CA GLU A 115 -6.21 21.34 -1.30
C GLU A 115 -5.01 21.33 -2.25
N ILE A 116 -4.04 20.45 -2.03
CA ILE A 116 -2.92 20.27 -2.96
C ILE A 116 -3.41 19.67 -4.27
N GLY A 117 -4.26 18.66 -4.21
CA GLY A 117 -4.88 18.06 -5.39
C GLY A 117 -5.68 19.08 -6.22
N PHE A 118 -6.43 19.98 -5.58
CA PHE A 118 -7.19 21.03 -6.23
C PHE A 118 -6.29 22.08 -6.92
N LYS A 119 -5.13 22.38 -6.33
CA LYS A 119 -4.13 23.25 -6.97
C LYS A 119 -3.54 22.63 -8.23
N HIS A 120 -3.32 21.32 -8.23
CA HIS A 120 -2.81 20.62 -9.40
C HIS A 120 -3.86 20.42 -10.49
N PHE A 121 -5.09 20.14 -10.07
CA PHE A 121 -6.19 19.90 -10.98
C PHE A 121 -7.47 20.60 -10.48
N PRO A 122 -7.62 21.90 -10.78
CA PRO A 122 -8.71 22.74 -10.29
C PRO A 122 -10.14 22.22 -10.52
N PRO A 123 -10.45 21.47 -11.59
CA PRO A 123 -11.78 20.89 -11.76
C PRO A 123 -12.22 19.98 -10.61
N LEU A 124 -11.27 19.38 -9.86
CA LEU A 124 -11.59 18.53 -8.70
C LEU A 124 -12.30 19.29 -7.57
N GLU A 125 -12.04 20.58 -7.42
CA GLU A 125 -12.69 21.39 -6.38
C GLU A 125 -14.22 21.46 -6.55
N LYS A 126 -14.69 21.27 -7.78
CA LYS A 126 -16.11 21.30 -8.14
C LYS A 126 -16.72 19.91 -8.24
N ALA A 127 -15.90 18.88 -8.27
CA ALA A 127 -16.37 17.52 -8.37
C ALA A 127 -16.94 17.04 -7.02
N GLY A 128 -18.05 16.33 -7.05
CA GLY A 128 -18.59 15.65 -5.88
C GLY A 128 -17.67 14.51 -5.42
N ILE A 129 -17.78 14.15 -4.16
CA ILE A 129 -17.11 12.94 -3.62
C ILE A 129 -18.04 11.75 -3.77
N ARG A 130 -17.72 10.84 -4.69
CA ARG A 130 -18.48 9.62 -4.91
C ARG A 130 -18.24 8.59 -3.79
N ARG A 131 -17.00 8.49 -3.34
CA ARG A 131 -16.62 7.55 -2.29
C ARG A 131 -15.31 7.97 -1.64
N MET A 132 -15.22 7.74 -0.33
CA MET A 132 -14.01 7.87 0.44
C MET A 132 -13.65 6.51 1.05
N ILE A 133 -12.41 6.16 0.99
CA ILE A 133 -11.89 4.88 1.47
C ILE A 133 -10.83 5.17 2.52
N ASN A 134 -10.93 4.50 3.66
CA ASN A 134 -9.88 4.43 4.66
C ASN A 134 -9.59 2.95 4.93
N GLY A 135 -8.34 2.57 4.88
CA GLY A 135 -7.91 1.20 5.13
C GLY A 135 -6.54 1.13 5.78
N PRO A 136 -6.25 0.05 6.52
CA PRO A 136 -4.95 -0.13 7.13
C PRO A 136 -3.90 -0.46 6.05
N PHE A 137 -2.74 0.17 6.17
CA PHE A 137 -1.65 0.11 5.22
C PHE A 137 -0.32 -0.08 5.95
N THR A 138 0.44 -1.11 5.63
CA THR A 138 1.59 -1.54 6.43
C THR A 138 2.87 -0.83 6.02
N PHE A 139 3.59 -0.30 6.99
CA PHE A 139 4.89 0.34 6.81
C PHE A 139 5.98 -0.34 7.64
N ALA A 140 7.18 -0.44 7.07
CA ALA A 140 8.41 -0.54 7.83
C ALA A 140 8.92 0.87 8.19
N PRO A 141 9.82 1.02 9.19
CA PRO A 141 10.25 2.33 9.67
C PRO A 141 10.91 3.23 8.63
N ASP A 142 11.55 2.63 7.62
CA ASP A 142 12.24 3.32 6.53
C ASP A 142 11.41 3.38 5.23
N GLY A 143 10.20 2.81 5.25
CA GLY A 143 9.32 2.74 4.08
C GLY A 143 9.73 1.70 3.04
N ASN A 144 10.80 0.94 3.27
CA ASN A 144 11.26 -0.09 2.35
C ASN A 144 10.66 -1.46 2.67
N PRO A 145 10.48 -2.33 1.66
CA PRO A 145 10.05 -3.70 1.89
C PRO A 145 11.06 -4.49 2.74
N LEU A 146 10.55 -5.33 3.63
CA LEU A 146 11.35 -6.29 4.38
C LEU A 146 11.39 -7.61 3.61
N ILE A 147 12.45 -7.82 2.82
CA ILE A 147 12.62 -9.02 1.98
C ILE A 147 13.94 -9.72 2.27
N GLY A 148 13.92 -11.05 2.20
CA GLY A 148 15.11 -11.88 2.34
C GLY A 148 15.05 -12.87 3.50
N PRO A 149 16.19 -13.55 3.77
CA PRO A 149 16.30 -14.50 4.87
C PRO A 149 16.26 -13.79 6.21
N VAL A 150 15.58 -14.38 7.18
CA VAL A 150 15.49 -13.82 8.52
C VAL A 150 16.63 -14.34 9.39
N PRO A 151 17.51 -13.47 9.92
CA PRO A 151 18.60 -13.87 10.78
C PRO A 151 18.12 -14.69 11.99
N GLY A 152 18.78 -15.82 12.25
CA GLY A 152 18.44 -16.73 13.35
C GLY A 152 17.32 -17.73 13.08
N LEU A 153 16.65 -17.65 11.93
CA LEU A 153 15.63 -18.61 11.50
C LEU A 153 16.08 -19.32 10.21
N THR A 154 16.32 -20.61 10.29
CA THR A 154 16.71 -21.39 9.11
C THR A 154 15.54 -21.55 8.16
N ASN A 155 15.77 -21.21 6.87
CA ASN A 155 14.79 -21.37 5.79
C ASN A 155 13.46 -20.60 6.00
N TYR A 156 13.50 -19.57 6.84
CA TYR A 156 12.39 -18.65 7.00
C TYR A 156 12.71 -17.31 6.31
N TRP A 157 11.81 -16.89 5.45
CA TRP A 157 11.99 -15.75 4.56
C TRP A 157 10.91 -14.69 4.80
N SER A 158 11.26 -13.43 4.67
CA SER A 158 10.32 -12.32 4.73
C SER A 158 10.05 -11.75 3.33
N ALA A 159 8.80 -11.40 3.07
CA ALA A 159 8.34 -10.60 1.93
C ALA A 159 7.20 -9.68 2.43
N CYS A 160 7.56 -8.78 3.33
CA CYS A 160 6.62 -7.96 4.09
C CYS A 160 6.83 -6.47 3.83
N ALA A 161 5.92 -5.63 4.33
CA ALA A 161 5.98 -4.17 4.17
C ALA A 161 6.08 -3.68 2.71
N VAL A 162 5.57 -4.43 1.77
CA VAL A 162 5.54 -4.05 0.35
C VAL A 162 4.41 -3.04 0.17
N MET A 163 4.63 -1.80 0.62
CA MET A 163 3.57 -0.81 0.69
C MET A 163 3.03 -0.44 -0.70
N ALA A 164 3.88 -0.26 -1.69
CA ALA A 164 3.48 -0.03 -3.07
C ALA A 164 3.28 -1.38 -3.81
N GLY A 165 2.45 -2.27 -3.25
CA GLY A 165 2.34 -3.68 -3.62
C GLY A 165 2.12 -3.94 -5.09
N PHE A 166 1.25 -3.18 -5.77
CA PHE A 166 0.99 -3.35 -7.19
C PHE A 166 2.20 -2.99 -8.08
N SER A 167 3.01 -2.04 -7.68
CA SER A 167 4.21 -1.65 -8.44
C SER A 167 5.47 -2.43 -8.03
N GLN A 168 5.57 -2.85 -6.78
CA GLN A 168 6.77 -3.51 -6.23
C GLN A 168 6.64 -5.03 -6.12
N GLY A 169 5.42 -5.58 -6.02
CA GLY A 169 5.20 -6.99 -5.69
C GLY A 169 5.87 -7.97 -6.66
N GLY A 170 5.88 -7.66 -7.97
CA GLY A 170 6.58 -8.47 -8.96
C GLY A 170 8.10 -8.47 -8.75
N GLY A 171 8.69 -7.30 -8.48
CA GLY A 171 10.12 -7.17 -8.19
C GLY A 171 10.53 -7.85 -6.89
N VAL A 172 9.72 -7.72 -5.85
CA VAL A 172 9.93 -8.42 -4.57
C VAL A 172 9.91 -9.93 -4.75
N GLY A 173 8.94 -10.45 -5.51
CA GLY A 173 8.86 -11.88 -5.80
C GLY A 173 10.07 -12.38 -6.59
N LEU A 174 10.52 -11.63 -7.58
CA LEU A 174 11.70 -11.96 -8.39
C LEU A 174 12.98 -11.96 -7.53
N ALA A 175 13.22 -10.88 -6.78
CA ALA A 175 14.39 -10.78 -5.91
C ALA A 175 14.42 -11.91 -4.87
N LEU A 176 13.29 -12.18 -4.23
CA LEU A 176 13.20 -13.24 -3.23
C LEU A 176 13.43 -14.63 -3.83
N SER A 177 12.85 -14.93 -5.00
CA SER A 177 13.05 -16.22 -5.67
C SER A 177 14.51 -16.43 -6.09
N ASN A 178 15.16 -15.41 -6.63
CA ASN A 178 16.59 -15.48 -6.94
C ASN A 178 17.41 -15.73 -5.68
N TRP A 179 17.10 -15.01 -4.60
CA TRP A 179 17.82 -15.19 -3.33
C TRP A 179 17.67 -16.58 -2.75
N MET A 180 16.47 -17.17 -2.81
CA MET A 180 16.20 -18.52 -2.34
C MET A 180 16.91 -19.60 -3.18
N ILE A 181 17.05 -19.40 -4.49
CA ILE A 181 17.59 -20.40 -5.43
C ILE A 181 19.10 -20.21 -5.61
N GLU A 182 19.53 -18.97 -5.83
CA GLU A 182 20.91 -18.65 -6.22
C GLU A 182 21.75 -18.12 -5.05
N GLY A 183 21.12 -17.80 -3.92
CA GLY A 183 21.78 -17.19 -2.75
C GLY A 183 22.03 -15.70 -2.88
N ASP A 184 21.54 -15.05 -3.94
CA ASP A 184 21.71 -13.64 -4.24
C ASP A 184 20.39 -13.06 -4.83
N PRO A 185 19.88 -11.92 -4.35
CA PRO A 185 18.64 -11.35 -4.86
C PRO A 185 18.75 -10.80 -6.31
N GLY A 186 19.95 -10.67 -6.85
CA GLY A 186 20.21 -10.12 -8.19
C GLY A 186 20.10 -8.60 -8.28
N HIS A 187 19.71 -7.95 -7.20
CA HIS A 187 19.53 -6.49 -7.09
C HIS A 187 19.95 -6.01 -5.71
N ASP A 188 20.33 -4.75 -5.58
CA ASP A 188 20.51 -4.13 -4.28
C ASP A 188 19.14 -3.94 -3.61
N VAL A 189 18.92 -4.69 -2.53
CA VAL A 189 17.69 -4.67 -1.73
C VAL A 189 17.92 -4.13 -0.32
N PHE A 190 19.12 -3.62 -0.07
CA PHE A 190 19.57 -3.11 1.23
C PHE A 190 19.67 -1.58 1.29
N GLY A 191 19.11 -0.87 0.32
CA GLY A 191 19.21 0.56 0.11
C GLY A 191 18.81 1.46 1.26
#